data_7aa61143136fd46224342e0741c316db
#
_entry.id   7aa61143136fd46224342e0741c316db
#
_cell.length_a   1.000
_cell.length_b   1.000
_cell.length_c   1.000
_cell.angle_alpha   90.00
_cell.angle_beta   90.00
_cell.angle_gamma   90.00
#
_symmetry.space_group_name_H-M   'P 1'
#
loop_
_entity.id
_entity.type
_entity.pdbx_description
1 polymer ?
#
loop_
_entity_poly.entity_id
_entity_poly.type
_entity_poly.pdbx_seq_one_letter_code
_entity_poly.pdbx_strand_id
1 'polypeptide(L)'
;VDALFLSVLALYKMFSLDWALSCLLLIPLALIVVWGMLVEKFMALKWEQRQNEFDKLYDFSQESFTGIRVIKAFVKETQQLHAFAKIAKRNKDANIELVKVSVIFDAIIEIIIAAIMALILGLGGYFVYRYVTGTPVFVFGHEVDMTAGGLITFVGYFDTLVWPMIALGQVVTMRSRSKASLK
;
A
#
# COMPACT_ATOMS: atom_id res chain seq x y z
N VAL A 1 -7.69 6.03 -14.82
CA VAL A 1 -7.56 7.33 -15.54
C VAL A 1 -7.91 8.46 -14.59
N ASP A 2 -9.04 8.39 -13.86
CA ASP A 2 -9.50 9.46 -12.96
C ASP A 2 -8.51 9.77 -11.82
N ALA A 3 -7.88 8.74 -11.22
CA ALA A 3 -6.91 8.92 -10.16
C ALA A 3 -5.65 9.70 -10.63
N LEU A 4 -5.18 9.47 -11.84
CA LEU A 4 -4.04 10.21 -12.40
C LEU A 4 -4.41 11.66 -12.70
N PHE A 5 -5.58 11.89 -13.25
CA PHE A 5 -6.07 13.24 -13.54
C PHE A 5 -6.25 14.06 -12.25
N LEU A 6 -6.88 13.47 -11.24
CA LEU A 6 -7.04 14.09 -9.91
C LEU A 6 -5.70 14.39 -9.24
N SER A 7 -4.71 13.48 -9.37
CA SER A 7 -3.37 13.70 -8.81
C SER A 7 -2.66 14.90 -9.44
N VAL A 8 -2.73 15.02 -10.77
CA VAL A 8 -2.10 16.14 -11.48
C VAL A 8 -2.77 17.45 -11.11
N LEU A 9 -4.11 17.46 -11.03
CA LEU A 9 -4.87 18.65 -10.60
C LEU A 9 -4.56 19.03 -9.16
N ALA A 10 -4.52 18.07 -8.24
CA ALA A 10 -4.21 18.30 -6.83
C ALA A 10 -2.80 18.86 -6.66
N LEU A 11 -1.80 18.27 -7.34
CA LEU A 11 -0.43 18.79 -7.35
C LEU A 11 -0.38 20.21 -7.89
N TYR A 12 -1.00 20.47 -9.03
CA TYR A 12 -1.05 21.83 -9.60
C TYR A 12 -1.64 22.84 -8.61
N LYS A 13 -2.74 22.49 -7.95
CA LYS A 13 -3.39 23.34 -6.95
C LYS A 13 -2.55 23.52 -5.68
N MET A 14 -1.87 22.48 -5.21
CA MET A 14 -0.93 22.59 -4.08
C MET A 14 0.21 23.56 -4.39
N PHE A 15 0.82 23.45 -5.57
CA PHE A 15 1.86 24.37 -6.01
C PHE A 15 1.36 25.82 -6.20
N SER A 16 0.10 26.00 -6.56
CA SER A 16 -0.48 27.35 -6.69
C SER A 16 -0.85 27.98 -5.35
N LEU A 17 -1.04 27.19 -4.28
CA LEU A 17 -1.29 27.70 -2.93
C LEU A 17 0.02 28.12 -2.26
N ASP A 18 0.99 27.24 -2.20
CA ASP A 18 2.32 27.53 -1.68
C ASP A 18 3.32 26.52 -2.28
N TRP A 19 4.25 27.04 -3.09
CA TRP A 19 5.22 26.19 -3.77
C TRP A 19 6.28 25.65 -2.80
N ALA A 20 6.62 26.40 -1.74
CA ALA A 20 7.67 26.01 -0.81
C ALA A 20 7.23 24.82 0.07
N LEU A 21 6.01 24.86 0.61
CA LEU A 21 5.39 23.74 1.31
C LEU A 21 5.19 22.54 0.38
N SER A 22 4.76 22.78 -0.85
CA SER A 22 4.55 21.71 -1.84
C SER A 22 5.86 20.99 -2.18
N CYS A 23 6.96 21.72 -2.37
CA CYS A 23 8.28 21.12 -2.57
C CYS A 23 8.75 20.30 -1.37
N LEU A 24 8.52 20.80 -0.15
CA LEU A 24 8.88 20.08 1.06
C LEU A 24 8.14 18.73 1.19
N LEU A 25 6.87 18.69 0.75
CA LEU A 25 6.05 17.47 0.80
C LEU A 25 6.31 16.49 -0.34
N LEU A 26 6.95 16.89 -1.43
CA LEU A 26 7.35 15.94 -2.48
C LEU A 26 8.29 14.85 -1.95
N ILE A 27 9.16 15.17 -0.99
CA ILE A 27 10.08 14.20 -0.41
C ILE A 27 9.34 13.05 0.29
N PRO A 28 8.46 13.30 1.27
CA PRO A 28 7.72 12.22 1.91
C PRO A 28 6.70 11.53 0.98
N LEU A 29 6.13 12.23 -0.01
CA LEU A 29 5.29 11.60 -1.03
C LEU A 29 6.08 10.61 -1.90
N ALA A 30 7.30 10.98 -2.32
CA ALA A 30 8.18 10.07 -3.03
C ALA A 30 8.53 8.83 -2.17
N LEU A 31 8.68 9.00 -0.87
CA LEU A 31 8.95 7.91 0.07
C LEU A 31 7.79 6.90 0.13
N ILE A 32 6.53 7.37 0.09
CA ILE A 32 5.35 6.49 -0.01
C ILE A 32 5.40 5.65 -1.29
N VAL A 33 5.74 6.24 -2.43
CA VAL A 33 5.84 5.51 -3.71
C VAL A 33 6.93 4.45 -3.65
N VAL A 34 8.12 4.80 -3.16
CA VAL A 34 9.24 3.86 -3.00
C VAL A 34 8.86 2.73 -2.04
N TRP A 35 8.22 3.05 -0.92
CA TRP A 35 7.73 2.06 0.02
C TRP A 35 6.72 1.11 -0.64
N GLY A 36 5.73 1.64 -1.37
CA GLY A 36 4.75 0.84 -2.10
C GLY A 36 5.39 -0.15 -3.08
N MET A 37 6.43 0.26 -3.82
CA MET A 37 7.17 -0.65 -4.71
C MET A 37 7.91 -1.76 -3.96
N LEU A 38 8.50 -1.45 -2.80
CA LEU A 38 9.18 -2.45 -1.97
C LEU A 38 8.18 -3.47 -1.40
N VAL A 39 7.06 -2.99 -0.85
CA VAL A 39 5.98 -3.82 -0.31
C VAL A 39 5.44 -4.77 -1.36
N GLU A 40 5.13 -4.26 -2.55
CA GLU A 40 4.60 -5.06 -3.65
C GLU A 40 5.52 -6.22 -4.03
N LYS A 41 6.83 -5.98 -4.07
CA LYS A 41 7.81 -7.03 -4.37
C LYS A 41 7.81 -8.15 -3.32
N PHE A 42 7.75 -7.79 -2.03
CA PHE A 42 7.69 -8.76 -0.93
C PHE A 42 6.37 -9.52 -0.91
N MET A 43 5.26 -8.80 -1.08
CA MET A 43 3.93 -9.40 -1.11
C MET A 43 3.76 -10.40 -2.25
N ALA A 44 4.34 -10.11 -3.42
CA ALA A 44 4.31 -11.01 -4.56
C ALA A 44 4.88 -12.39 -4.24
N LEU A 45 6.03 -12.45 -3.56
CA LEU A 45 6.65 -13.72 -3.15
C LEU A 45 5.76 -14.49 -2.17
N LYS A 46 5.14 -13.80 -1.22
CA LYS A 46 4.23 -14.42 -0.25
C LYS A 46 2.93 -14.90 -0.89
N TRP A 47 2.38 -14.15 -1.85
CA TRP A 47 1.25 -14.57 -2.66
C TRP A 47 1.54 -15.85 -3.45
N GLU A 48 2.71 -15.94 -4.08
CA GLU A 48 3.15 -17.14 -4.81
C GLU A 48 3.27 -18.35 -3.87
N GLN A 49 3.88 -18.17 -2.70
CA GLN A 49 3.97 -19.25 -1.70
C GLN A 49 2.59 -19.74 -1.26
N ARG A 50 1.68 -18.82 -0.93
CA ARG A 50 0.30 -19.13 -0.56
C ARG A 50 -0.43 -19.85 -1.70
N GLN A 51 -0.26 -19.38 -2.94
CA GLN A 51 -0.90 -19.98 -4.12
C GLN A 51 -0.43 -21.42 -4.32
N ASN A 52 0.88 -21.67 -4.22
CA ASN A 52 1.43 -23.02 -4.35
C ASN A 52 0.91 -24.00 -3.28
N GLU A 53 0.71 -23.55 -2.05
CA GLU A 53 0.13 -24.40 -1.00
C GLU A 53 -1.40 -24.60 -1.20
N PHE A 54 -2.09 -23.62 -1.78
CA PHE A 54 -3.49 -23.75 -2.15
C PHE A 54 -3.67 -24.74 -3.31
N ASP A 55 -2.82 -24.68 -4.32
CA ASP A 55 -2.87 -25.60 -5.47
C ASP A 55 -2.65 -27.04 -5.02
N LYS A 56 -1.69 -27.29 -4.13
CA LYS A 56 -1.47 -28.63 -3.52
C LYS A 56 -2.71 -29.14 -2.76
N LEU A 57 -3.39 -28.24 -2.04
CA LEU A 57 -4.62 -28.59 -1.31
C LEU A 57 -5.75 -28.93 -2.29
N TYR A 58 -5.87 -28.13 -3.35
CA TYR A 58 -6.86 -28.34 -4.39
C TYR A 58 -6.65 -29.68 -5.13
N ASP A 59 -5.42 -29.94 -5.59
CA ASP A 59 -5.04 -31.17 -6.30
C ASP A 59 -5.31 -32.41 -5.44
N PHE A 60 -4.89 -32.38 -4.17
CA PHE A 60 -5.12 -33.46 -3.23
C PHE A 60 -6.63 -33.70 -3.00
N SER A 61 -7.42 -32.62 -2.91
CA SER A 61 -8.88 -32.72 -2.75
C SER A 61 -9.52 -33.37 -3.99
N GLN A 62 -9.11 -32.91 -5.18
CA GLN A 62 -9.62 -33.42 -6.44
C GLN A 62 -9.26 -34.92 -6.63
N GLU A 63 -8.02 -35.30 -6.32
CA GLU A 63 -7.58 -36.68 -6.35
C GLU A 63 -8.38 -37.56 -5.37
N SER A 64 -8.61 -37.06 -4.15
CA SER A 64 -9.40 -37.77 -3.13
C SER A 64 -10.85 -37.98 -3.56
N PHE A 65 -11.48 -36.99 -4.19
CA PHE A 65 -12.84 -37.12 -4.70
C PHE A 65 -12.93 -38.06 -5.90
N THR A 66 -11.97 -38.01 -6.81
CA THR A 66 -11.90 -38.90 -7.96
C THR A 66 -11.66 -40.35 -7.52
N GLY A 67 -10.78 -40.56 -6.53
CA GLY A 67 -10.42 -41.87 -5.98
C GLY A 67 -11.30 -42.37 -4.85
N ILE A 68 -12.44 -41.73 -4.53
CA ILE A 68 -13.23 -42.03 -3.32
C ILE A 68 -13.69 -43.48 -3.23
N ARG A 69 -13.96 -44.12 -4.37
CA ARG A 69 -14.37 -45.56 -4.43
C ARG A 69 -13.21 -46.46 -3.96
N VAL A 70 -11.98 -46.15 -4.37
CA VAL A 70 -10.78 -46.89 -3.99
C VAL A 70 -10.49 -46.68 -2.52
N ILE A 71 -10.55 -45.45 -2.04
CA ILE A 71 -10.31 -45.10 -0.63
C ILE A 71 -11.26 -45.88 0.29
N LYS A 72 -12.56 -45.96 -0.08
CA LYS A 72 -13.57 -46.71 0.66
C LYS A 72 -13.39 -48.22 0.57
N ALA A 73 -13.01 -48.73 -0.61
CA ALA A 73 -12.79 -50.18 -0.80
C ALA A 73 -11.63 -50.70 0.08
N PHE A 74 -10.62 -49.86 0.32
CA PHE A 74 -9.47 -50.23 1.16
C PHE A 74 -9.55 -49.71 2.60
N VAL A 75 -10.68 -49.10 3.01
CA VAL A 75 -10.92 -48.56 4.37
C VAL A 75 -9.78 -47.59 4.78
N LYS A 76 -9.37 -46.70 3.86
CA LYS A 76 -8.26 -45.75 4.06
C LYS A 76 -8.73 -44.32 4.39
N GLU A 77 -9.99 -44.12 4.77
CA GLU A 77 -10.56 -42.78 5.02
C GLU A 77 -9.81 -42.02 6.12
N THR A 78 -9.45 -42.70 7.22
CA THR A 78 -8.73 -42.06 8.33
C THR A 78 -7.33 -41.61 7.90
N GLN A 79 -6.63 -42.41 7.10
CA GLN A 79 -5.32 -42.08 6.57
C GLN A 79 -5.38 -40.88 5.63
N GLN A 80 -6.40 -40.86 4.76
CA GLN A 80 -6.64 -39.74 3.83
C GLN A 80 -7.01 -38.47 4.56
N LEU A 81 -7.82 -38.55 5.62
CA LEU A 81 -8.17 -37.42 6.46
C LEU A 81 -6.95 -36.80 7.15
N HIS A 82 -6.06 -37.64 7.67
CA HIS A 82 -4.79 -37.15 8.27
C HIS A 82 -3.88 -36.48 7.23
N ALA A 83 -3.78 -37.03 6.02
CA ALA A 83 -3.02 -36.42 4.95
C ALA A 83 -3.61 -35.08 4.53
N PHE A 84 -4.94 -35.00 4.36
CA PHE A 84 -5.64 -33.76 4.08
C PHE A 84 -5.40 -32.70 5.17
N ALA A 85 -5.55 -33.07 6.45
CA ALA A 85 -5.35 -32.17 7.57
C ALA A 85 -3.92 -31.59 7.58
N LYS A 86 -2.90 -32.37 7.20
CA LYS A 86 -1.51 -31.90 7.09
C LYS A 86 -1.34 -30.85 5.98
N ILE A 87 -1.95 -31.07 4.80
CA ILE A 87 -1.87 -30.15 3.66
C ILE A 87 -2.69 -28.88 3.97
N ALA A 88 -3.90 -29.04 4.52
CA ALA A 88 -4.74 -27.93 4.95
C ALA A 88 -4.03 -27.03 6.00
N LYS A 89 -3.28 -27.65 6.93
CA LYS A 89 -2.48 -26.90 7.90
C LYS A 89 -1.39 -26.06 7.22
N ARG A 90 -0.67 -26.63 6.23
CA ARG A 90 0.35 -25.86 5.48
C ARG A 90 -0.25 -24.69 4.74
N ASN A 91 -1.40 -24.87 4.06
CA ASN A 91 -2.12 -23.78 3.40
C ASN A 91 -2.56 -22.71 4.40
N LYS A 92 -3.09 -23.11 5.57
CA LYS A 92 -3.43 -22.20 6.65
C LYS A 92 -2.21 -21.40 7.12
N ASP A 93 -1.07 -22.07 7.36
CA ASP A 93 0.14 -21.42 7.87
C ASP A 93 0.70 -20.42 6.83
N ALA A 94 0.71 -20.78 5.54
CA ALA A 94 1.11 -19.88 4.45
C ALA A 94 0.17 -18.65 4.35
N ASN A 95 -1.14 -18.85 4.55
CA ASN A 95 -2.12 -17.77 4.55
C ASN A 95 -1.94 -16.82 5.75
N ILE A 96 -1.67 -17.38 6.94
CA ILE A 96 -1.37 -16.59 8.15
C ILE A 96 -0.08 -15.77 7.96
N GLU A 97 0.97 -16.35 7.37
CA GLU A 97 2.20 -15.61 7.06
C GLU A 97 1.95 -14.44 6.11
N LEU A 98 1.19 -14.66 5.04
CA LEU A 98 0.81 -13.61 4.11
C LEU A 98 0.10 -12.47 4.82
N VAL A 99 -0.93 -12.79 5.62
CA VAL A 99 -1.72 -11.80 6.37
C VAL A 99 -0.85 -11.03 7.38
N LYS A 100 0.02 -11.71 8.13
CA LYS A 100 0.94 -11.06 9.07
C LYS A 100 1.83 -10.03 8.38
N VAL A 101 2.41 -10.41 7.24
CA VAL A 101 3.27 -9.51 6.46
C VAL A 101 2.46 -8.33 5.92
N SER A 102 1.25 -8.58 5.38
CA SER A 102 0.35 -7.51 4.90
C SER A 102 0.05 -6.51 6.01
N VAL A 103 -0.41 -6.98 7.18
CA VAL A 103 -0.77 -6.10 8.30
C VAL A 103 0.42 -5.25 8.78
N ILE A 104 1.63 -5.80 8.80
CA ILE A 104 2.82 -5.04 9.19
C ILE A 104 3.09 -3.93 8.16
N PHE A 105 3.00 -4.23 6.86
CA PHE A 105 3.21 -3.24 5.81
C PHE A 105 2.13 -2.17 5.80
N ASP A 106 0.87 -2.55 6.00
CA ASP A 106 -0.25 -1.62 6.09
C ASP A 106 -0.08 -0.68 7.31
N ALA A 107 0.32 -1.22 8.46
CA ALA A 107 0.59 -0.42 9.66
C ALA A 107 1.75 0.58 9.44
N ILE A 108 2.80 0.20 8.73
CA ILE A 108 3.92 1.10 8.43
C ILE A 108 3.48 2.23 7.49
N ILE A 109 2.69 1.94 6.46
CA ILE A 109 2.19 2.98 5.56
C ILE A 109 1.28 3.97 6.29
N GLU A 110 0.41 3.49 7.19
CA GLU A 110 -0.44 4.34 8.03
C GLU A 110 0.39 5.24 8.96
N ILE A 111 1.47 4.72 9.54
CA ILE A 111 2.39 5.53 10.36
C ILE A 111 3.08 6.61 9.52
N ILE A 112 3.51 6.27 8.30
CA ILE A 112 4.12 7.25 7.38
C ILE A 112 3.13 8.35 7.03
N ILE A 113 1.89 8.00 6.68
CA ILE A 113 0.82 8.97 6.36
C ILE A 113 0.52 9.86 7.57
N ALA A 114 0.39 9.27 8.75
CA ALA A 114 0.16 10.01 9.99
C ALA A 114 1.31 10.97 10.32
N ALA A 115 2.56 10.55 10.12
CA ALA A 115 3.73 11.40 10.33
C ALA A 115 3.76 12.59 9.34
N ILE A 116 3.40 12.35 8.06
CA ILE A 116 3.30 13.43 7.07
C ILE A 116 2.18 14.39 7.45
N MET A 117 1.02 13.88 7.87
CA MET A 117 -0.10 14.71 8.32
C MET A 117 0.29 15.56 9.54
N ALA A 118 0.98 14.98 10.51
CA ALA A 118 1.51 15.70 11.68
C ALA A 118 2.52 16.80 11.27
N LEU A 119 3.34 16.54 10.26
CA LEU A 119 4.28 17.51 9.71
C LEU A 119 3.55 18.65 9.00
N ILE A 120 2.54 18.35 8.17
CA ILE A 120 1.71 19.37 7.49
C ILE A 120 1.01 20.27 8.52
N LEU A 121 0.36 19.66 9.51
CA LEU A 121 -0.36 20.42 10.54
C LEU A 121 0.61 21.21 11.45
N GLY A 122 1.75 20.63 11.80
CA GLY A 122 2.77 21.29 12.64
C GLY A 122 3.43 22.47 11.94
N LEU A 123 3.98 22.25 10.74
CA LEU A 123 4.63 23.32 9.98
C LEU A 123 3.62 24.33 9.42
N GLY A 124 2.52 23.83 8.84
CA GLY A 124 1.46 24.68 8.30
C GLY A 124 0.80 25.50 9.39
N GLY A 125 0.53 24.92 10.57
CA GLY A 125 0.03 25.65 11.73
C GLY A 125 1.00 26.70 12.24
N TYR A 126 2.32 26.41 12.26
CA TYR A 126 3.35 27.38 12.56
C TYR A 126 3.36 28.54 11.56
N PHE A 127 3.22 28.27 10.26
CA PHE A 127 3.17 29.29 9.21
C PHE A 127 1.90 30.17 9.34
N VAL A 128 0.74 29.57 9.62
CA VAL A 128 -0.49 30.32 9.90
C VAL A 128 -0.33 31.21 11.13
N TYR A 129 0.26 30.71 12.21
CA TYR A 129 0.50 31.52 13.40
C TYR A 129 1.41 32.73 13.10
N ARG A 130 2.48 32.51 12.35
CA ARG A 130 3.41 33.59 11.96
C ARG A 130 2.77 34.62 11.02
N TYR A 131 1.93 34.15 10.10
CA TYR A 131 1.14 35.02 9.23
C TYR A 131 0.20 35.94 10.04
N VAL A 132 -0.54 35.38 11.00
CA VAL A 132 -1.45 36.14 11.86
C VAL A 132 -0.70 37.15 12.77
N THR A 133 0.52 36.78 13.22
CA THR A 133 1.35 37.68 14.05
C THR A 133 2.15 38.73 13.25
N GLY A 134 2.00 38.72 11.91
CA GLY A 134 2.67 39.71 11.03
C GLY A 134 4.19 39.52 10.95
N THR A 135 4.70 38.32 11.27
CA THR A 135 6.13 38.02 11.22
C THR A 135 6.41 37.11 10.03
N PRO A 136 7.06 37.61 8.96
CA PRO A 136 7.29 36.81 7.76
C PRO A 136 8.17 35.59 8.02
N VAL A 137 7.84 34.47 7.38
CA VAL A 137 8.68 33.26 7.37
C VAL A 137 9.13 33.02 5.96
N PHE A 138 10.43 32.85 5.78
CA PHE A 138 11.03 32.55 4.49
C PHE A 138 11.42 31.09 4.43
N VAL A 139 10.87 30.35 3.45
CA VAL A 139 11.26 28.98 3.14
C VAL A 139 11.81 28.97 1.72
N PHE A 140 13.05 28.50 1.54
CA PHE A 140 13.78 28.56 0.25
C PHE A 140 13.81 29.96 -0.39
N GLY A 141 13.87 31.03 0.45
CA GLY A 141 13.92 32.41 -0.03
C GLY A 141 12.59 32.99 -0.48
N HIS A 142 11.48 32.28 -0.28
CA HIS A 142 10.13 32.72 -0.54
C HIS A 142 9.37 32.96 0.75
N GLU A 143 8.62 34.07 0.81
CA GLU A 143 7.74 34.38 1.93
C GLU A 143 6.50 33.47 1.85
N VAL A 144 6.22 32.78 2.95
CA VAL A 144 5.10 31.85 3.05
C VAL A 144 3.89 32.57 3.61
N ASP A 145 2.88 32.81 2.79
CA ASP A 145 1.60 33.46 3.14
C ASP A 145 0.50 32.41 3.34
N MET A 146 0.60 31.64 4.42
CA MET A 146 -0.36 30.58 4.71
C MET A 146 -1.49 31.06 5.62
N THR A 147 -2.70 31.10 5.07
CA THR A 147 -3.92 31.34 5.87
C THR A 147 -4.45 30.03 6.47
N ALA A 148 -5.28 30.11 7.52
CA ALA A 148 -5.93 28.92 8.10
C ALA A 148 -6.80 28.18 7.06
N GLY A 149 -7.53 28.91 6.19
CA GLY A 149 -8.29 28.32 5.09
C GLY A 149 -7.40 27.66 4.04
N GLY A 150 -6.23 28.27 3.74
CA GLY A 150 -5.21 27.69 2.86
C GLY A 150 -4.66 26.37 3.39
N LEU A 151 -4.37 26.30 4.68
CA LEU A 151 -3.90 25.08 5.32
C LEU A 151 -4.94 23.93 5.25
N ILE A 152 -6.21 24.23 5.54
CA ILE A 152 -7.28 23.22 5.42
C ILE A 152 -7.41 22.72 3.99
N THR A 153 -7.35 23.62 3.02
CA THR A 153 -7.41 23.27 1.59
C THR A 153 -6.20 22.42 1.18
N PHE A 154 -5.02 22.75 1.70
CA PHE A 154 -3.78 22.02 1.45
C PHE A 154 -3.83 20.59 2.00
N VAL A 155 -4.36 20.40 3.22
CA VAL A 155 -4.63 19.09 3.81
C VAL A 155 -5.57 18.27 2.93
N GLY A 156 -6.64 18.86 2.41
CA GLY A 156 -7.58 18.19 1.50
C GLY A 156 -6.95 17.75 0.19
N TYR A 157 -6.04 18.54 -0.38
CA TYR A 157 -5.28 18.12 -1.57
C TYR A 157 -4.28 17.00 -1.27
N PHE A 158 -3.62 17.05 -0.11
CA PHE A 158 -2.73 15.97 0.32
C PHE A 158 -3.50 14.66 0.47
N ASP A 159 -4.65 14.67 1.15
CA ASP A 159 -5.50 13.49 1.33
C ASP A 159 -5.94 12.89 -0.03
N THR A 160 -6.29 13.77 -0.98
CA THR A 160 -6.62 13.35 -2.35
C THR A 160 -5.44 12.69 -3.09
N LEU A 161 -4.19 13.02 -2.73
CA LEU A 161 -2.98 12.46 -3.35
C LEU A 161 -2.56 11.11 -2.78
N VAL A 162 -2.91 10.79 -1.54
CA VAL A 162 -2.46 9.57 -0.85
C VAL A 162 -2.81 8.31 -1.63
N TRP A 163 -4.07 8.14 -2.01
CA TRP A 163 -4.54 6.96 -2.74
C TRP A 163 -3.90 6.77 -4.11
N PRO A 164 -3.83 7.78 -4.98
CA PRO A 164 -3.11 7.69 -6.25
C PRO A 164 -1.62 7.35 -6.10
N MET A 165 -0.94 7.87 -5.07
CA MET A 165 0.47 7.58 -4.83
C MET A 165 0.71 6.12 -4.44
N ILE A 166 -0.15 5.55 -3.59
CA ILE A 166 -0.13 4.12 -3.27
C ILE A 166 -0.39 3.29 -4.54
N ALA A 167 -1.39 3.66 -5.33
CA ALA A 167 -1.74 2.97 -6.57
C ALA A 167 -0.61 3.01 -7.61
N LEU A 168 0.13 4.12 -7.72
CA LEU A 168 1.29 4.21 -8.61
C LEU A 168 2.38 3.20 -8.25
N GLY A 169 2.66 2.99 -6.97
CA GLY A 169 3.58 1.95 -6.50
C GLY A 169 3.19 0.56 -7.00
N GLN A 170 1.90 0.23 -6.95
CA GLN A 170 1.36 -1.06 -7.41
C GLN A 170 1.40 -1.21 -8.94
N VAL A 171 1.05 -0.17 -9.69
CA VAL A 171 1.03 -0.20 -11.18
C VAL A 171 2.42 -0.41 -11.76
N VAL A 172 3.45 0.22 -11.20
CA VAL A 172 4.84 0.05 -11.66
C VAL A 172 5.26 -1.41 -11.57
N THR A 173 4.87 -2.09 -10.50
CA THR A 173 5.22 -3.51 -10.29
C THR A 173 4.44 -4.45 -11.20
N MET A 174 3.14 -4.19 -11.44
CA MET A 174 2.34 -4.95 -12.41
C MET A 174 2.93 -4.89 -13.83
N ARG A 175 3.40 -3.72 -14.25
CA ARG A 175 4.01 -3.53 -15.58
C ARG A 175 5.31 -4.32 -15.74
N SER A 176 6.09 -4.44 -14.69
CA SER A 176 7.32 -5.23 -14.67
C SER A 176 7.04 -6.72 -14.85
N ARG A 177 5.96 -7.23 -14.24
CA ARG A 177 5.52 -8.63 -14.38
C ARG A 177 4.99 -8.95 -15.79
N SER A 178 4.17 -8.06 -16.37
CA SER A 178 3.65 -8.25 -17.74
C SER A 178 4.78 -8.36 -18.78
N LYS A 179 5.86 -7.58 -18.64
CA LYS A 179 7.02 -7.67 -19.52
C LYS A 179 7.82 -8.97 -19.35
N ALA A 180 7.85 -9.57 -18.15
CA ALA A 180 8.52 -10.83 -17.90
C ALA A 180 7.74 -12.03 -18.46
N SER A 181 6.43 -11.93 -18.55
CA SER A 181 5.52 -12.96 -19.11
C SER A 181 5.47 -12.96 -20.66
N LEU A 182 5.97 -11.89 -21.31
CA LEU A 182 5.97 -11.75 -22.77
C LEU A 182 7.34 -12.11 -23.41
N LYS A 183 8.30 -12.60 -22.64
CA LYS A 183 9.57 -13.20 -23.08
C LYS A 183 9.55 -14.70 -22.85
#